data_945c1aef7d9b508236255e9cf6abaf91
#
_entry.id   945c1aef7d9b508236255e9cf6abaf91
#
_cell.length_a   1.000
_cell.length_b   1.000
_cell.length_c   1.000
_cell.angle_alpha   90.00
_cell.angle_beta   90.00
_cell.angle_gamma   90.00
#
_symmetry.space_group_name_H-M   'P 1'
#
loop_
_entity.id
_entity.type
_entity.pdbx_description
1 polymer ?
#
loop_
_entity_poly.entity_id
_entity_poly.type
_entity_poly.pdbx_seq_one_letter_code
_entity_poly.pdbx_strand_id
1 'polypeptide(L)'
;MAEAPTMTIEYFAERNPGTRTLPRSVATRAGGFVFVGGQVARDEDGTIINGAIEAHTRQTLKNVSHVLALAGCTLDDVVKTTVWLEDARDFDEFNRVYAEFFPGNKPSRSTLQAKNVVGTKIEIEAIAYKA
;
A
#
# COMPACT_ATOMS: atom_id res chain seq x y z
N MET A 1 -33.00 -10.79 -22.81
CA MET A 1 -32.76 -10.20 -21.50
C MET A 1 -31.31 -10.38 -21.13
N ALA A 2 -30.59 -9.30 -20.85
CA ALA A 2 -29.20 -9.41 -20.46
C ALA A 2 -29.09 -9.97 -19.03
N GLU A 3 -28.20 -10.92 -18.84
CA GLU A 3 -27.88 -11.40 -17.50
C GLU A 3 -27.17 -10.32 -16.70
N ALA A 4 -27.46 -10.25 -15.40
CA ALA A 4 -26.73 -9.37 -14.53
C ALA A 4 -25.24 -9.77 -14.54
N PRO A 5 -24.28 -8.80 -14.56
CA PRO A 5 -22.87 -9.15 -14.51
C PRO A 5 -22.55 -9.92 -13.22
N THR A 6 -21.80 -11.00 -13.37
CA THR A 6 -21.33 -11.77 -12.23
C THR A 6 -20.25 -10.97 -11.52
N MET A 7 -20.49 -10.67 -10.24
CA MET A 7 -19.49 -10.01 -9.40
C MET A 7 -18.48 -11.06 -8.96
N THR A 8 -17.25 -10.95 -9.47
CA THR A 8 -16.16 -11.81 -9.08
C THR A 8 -15.13 -11.01 -8.30
N ILE A 9 -14.53 -11.66 -7.31
CA ILE A 9 -13.38 -11.07 -6.59
C ILE A 9 -12.13 -11.63 -7.22
N GLU A 10 -11.20 -10.75 -7.60
CA GLU A 10 -9.87 -11.13 -8.04
C GLU A 10 -8.90 -11.06 -6.88
N TYR A 11 -7.97 -12.01 -6.82
CA TYR A 11 -6.99 -12.12 -5.75
C TYR A 11 -5.59 -12.04 -6.36
N PHE A 12 -4.73 -11.19 -5.78
CA PHE A 12 -3.39 -10.97 -6.28
C PHE A 12 -2.37 -11.51 -5.28
N ALA A 13 -1.48 -12.38 -5.77
CA ALA A 13 -0.47 -13.01 -4.96
C ALA A 13 0.83 -12.20 -4.96
N GLU A 14 1.65 -12.44 -3.94
CA GLU A 14 2.96 -11.83 -3.82
C GLU A 14 3.89 -12.26 -4.97
N ARG A 15 4.73 -11.33 -5.43
CA ARG A 15 5.59 -11.55 -6.60
C ARG A 15 6.85 -12.39 -6.29
N ASN A 16 7.29 -12.42 -5.05
CA ASN A 16 8.53 -13.08 -4.66
C ASN A 16 8.25 -14.43 -4.02
N PRO A 17 8.31 -15.54 -4.79
CA PRO A 17 8.00 -16.87 -4.26
C PRO A 17 9.02 -17.38 -3.24
N GLY A 18 10.17 -16.71 -3.10
CA GLY A 18 11.16 -17.07 -2.08
C GLY A 18 10.86 -16.51 -0.70
N THR A 19 9.84 -15.66 -0.56
CA THR A 19 9.44 -15.15 0.74
C THR A 19 8.46 -16.10 1.41
N ARG A 20 8.42 -16.00 2.74
CA ARG A 20 7.52 -16.80 3.55
C ARG A 20 6.06 -16.61 3.10
N THR A 21 5.37 -17.70 2.82
CA THR A 21 3.95 -17.66 2.46
C THR A 21 3.12 -17.24 3.67
N LEU A 22 2.39 -16.15 3.55
CA LEU A 22 1.48 -15.69 4.57
C LEU A 22 0.02 -15.94 4.12
N PRO A 23 -0.91 -16.13 5.05
CA PRO A 23 -2.32 -16.41 4.72
C PRO A 23 -3.04 -15.13 4.30
N ARG A 24 -2.59 -14.49 3.22
CA ARG A 24 -3.18 -13.26 2.69
C ARG A 24 -2.88 -13.09 1.22
N SER A 25 -3.75 -12.37 0.51
CA SER A 25 -3.44 -11.79 -0.79
C SER A 25 -2.78 -10.43 -0.59
N VAL A 26 -1.92 -10.00 -1.51
CA VAL A 26 -1.33 -8.64 -1.42
C VAL A 26 -2.33 -7.58 -1.83
N ALA A 27 -3.30 -7.95 -2.69
CA ALA A 27 -4.41 -7.09 -3.06
C ALA A 27 -5.59 -7.93 -3.48
N THR A 28 -6.78 -7.31 -3.47
CA THR A 28 -8.01 -7.91 -3.99
C THR A 28 -8.73 -6.85 -4.81
N ARG A 29 -9.48 -7.30 -5.83
CA ARG A 29 -10.38 -6.43 -6.60
C ARG A 29 -11.81 -6.89 -6.42
N ALA A 30 -12.69 -5.93 -6.15
CA ALA A 30 -14.14 -6.15 -6.13
C ALA A 30 -14.80 -4.98 -6.86
N GLY A 31 -15.47 -5.26 -7.99
CA GLY A 31 -15.96 -4.21 -8.86
C GLY A 31 -14.82 -3.34 -9.36
N GLY A 32 -14.96 -2.04 -9.27
CA GLY A 32 -13.90 -1.09 -9.63
C GLY A 32 -12.90 -0.81 -8.51
N PHE A 33 -13.12 -1.36 -7.30
CA PHE A 33 -12.24 -1.10 -6.16
C PHE A 33 -11.13 -2.13 -6.04
N VAL A 34 -9.93 -1.64 -5.75
CA VAL A 34 -8.76 -2.46 -5.47
C VAL A 34 -8.30 -2.16 -4.05
N PHE A 35 -8.17 -3.20 -3.25
CA PHE A 35 -7.77 -3.11 -1.85
C PHE A 35 -6.34 -3.62 -1.74
N VAL A 36 -5.41 -2.73 -1.41
CA VAL A 36 -4.00 -3.07 -1.23
C VAL A 36 -3.76 -3.36 0.24
N GLY A 37 -3.30 -4.56 0.54
CA GLY A 37 -2.94 -4.95 1.90
C GLY A 37 -1.76 -4.14 2.42
N GLY A 38 -1.57 -4.12 3.73
CA GLY A 38 -0.51 -3.34 4.37
C GLY A 38 0.86 -3.62 3.77
N GLN A 39 1.55 -2.56 3.35
CA GLN A 39 2.90 -2.60 2.81
C GLN A 39 3.85 -1.95 3.80
N VAL A 40 5.06 -2.47 3.85
CA VAL A 40 6.14 -1.96 4.68
C VAL A 40 7.39 -1.76 3.82
N ALA A 41 8.45 -1.24 4.40
CA ALA A 41 9.65 -0.85 3.66
C ALA A 41 10.57 -2.05 3.35
N ARG A 42 10.06 -3.03 2.60
CA ARG A 42 10.87 -4.16 2.13
C ARG A 42 11.46 -3.84 0.77
N ASP A 43 12.72 -4.24 0.57
CA ASP A 43 13.38 -4.18 -0.72
C ASP A 43 12.98 -5.39 -1.60
N GLU A 44 13.61 -5.51 -2.77
CA GLU A 44 13.33 -6.59 -3.72
C GLU A 44 13.61 -7.99 -3.15
N ASP A 45 14.52 -8.09 -2.20
CA ASP A 45 14.87 -9.37 -1.55
C ASP A 45 13.93 -9.69 -0.39
N GLY A 46 12.97 -8.82 -0.08
CA GLY A 46 12.05 -8.99 1.03
C GLY A 46 12.64 -8.55 2.37
N THR A 47 13.79 -7.90 2.36
CA THR A 47 14.47 -7.41 3.57
C THR A 47 13.97 -6.02 3.93
N ILE A 48 13.69 -5.77 5.20
CA ILE A 48 13.37 -4.43 5.68
C ILE A 48 14.61 -3.56 5.52
N ILE A 49 14.47 -2.42 4.85
CA ILE A 49 15.60 -1.51 4.61
C ILE A 49 16.06 -0.85 5.91
N ASN A 50 17.31 -0.43 5.91
CA ASN A 50 17.81 0.48 6.92
C ASN A 50 17.43 1.91 6.54
N GLY A 51 17.57 2.84 7.47
CA GLY A 51 17.34 4.24 7.22
C GLY A 51 16.29 4.87 8.12
N ALA A 52 16.10 6.15 7.92
CA ALA A 52 15.15 6.95 8.68
C ALA A 52 13.75 6.89 8.04
N ILE A 53 12.82 7.66 8.58
CA ILE A 53 11.42 7.64 8.14
C ILE A 53 11.27 8.03 6.66
N GLU A 54 12.10 8.92 6.13
CA GLU A 54 12.03 9.32 4.73
C GLU A 54 12.28 8.14 3.79
N ALA A 55 13.33 7.37 4.05
CA ALA A 55 13.65 6.18 3.25
C ALA A 55 12.56 5.11 3.39
N HIS A 56 12.06 4.89 4.60
CA HIS A 56 10.98 3.94 4.85
C HIS A 56 9.68 4.34 4.17
N THR A 57 9.32 5.61 4.22
CA THR A 57 8.11 6.12 3.55
C THR A 57 8.21 5.92 2.04
N ARG A 58 9.35 6.27 1.46
CA ARG A 58 9.59 6.16 0.03
C ARG A 58 9.51 4.71 -0.45
N GLN A 59 10.18 3.81 0.24
CA GLN A 59 10.15 2.39 -0.13
C GLN A 59 8.75 1.79 0.04
N THR A 60 8.06 2.15 1.12
CA THR A 60 6.70 1.65 1.37
C THR A 60 5.74 2.09 0.27
N LEU A 61 5.79 3.37 -0.15
CA LEU A 61 4.93 3.87 -1.22
C LEU A 61 5.29 3.27 -2.57
N LYS A 62 6.57 3.00 -2.83
CA LYS A 62 6.97 2.23 -4.02
C LYS A 62 6.35 0.84 -4.01
N ASN A 63 6.31 0.19 -2.87
CA ASN A 63 5.71 -1.13 -2.74
C ASN A 63 4.19 -1.08 -2.95
N VAL A 64 3.52 -0.07 -2.42
CA VAL A 64 2.09 0.16 -2.71
C VAL A 64 1.88 0.31 -4.22
N SER A 65 2.72 1.11 -4.88
CA SER A 65 2.63 1.32 -6.33
C SER A 65 2.83 0.03 -7.11
N HIS A 66 3.80 -0.81 -6.72
CA HIS A 66 4.04 -2.11 -7.36
C HIS A 66 2.84 -3.05 -7.22
N VAL A 67 2.21 -3.09 -6.06
CA VAL A 67 1.02 -3.92 -5.84
C VAL A 67 -0.15 -3.40 -6.67
N LEU A 68 -0.36 -2.09 -6.71
CA LEU A 68 -1.38 -1.48 -7.56
C LEU A 68 -1.20 -1.85 -9.02
N ALA A 69 0.04 -1.89 -9.50
CA ALA A 69 0.34 -2.25 -10.89
C ALA A 69 -0.10 -3.67 -11.24
N LEU A 70 -0.07 -4.61 -10.29
CA LEU A 70 -0.59 -5.96 -10.51
C LEU A 70 -2.07 -5.94 -10.90
N ALA A 71 -2.81 -4.98 -10.39
CA ALA A 71 -4.24 -4.81 -10.67
C ALA A 71 -4.51 -3.78 -11.76
N GLY A 72 -3.48 -3.31 -12.46
CA GLY A 72 -3.63 -2.32 -13.53
C GLY A 72 -3.90 -0.91 -13.05
N CYS A 73 -3.61 -0.61 -11.78
CA CYS A 73 -3.81 0.70 -11.17
C CYS A 73 -2.49 1.43 -10.95
N THR A 74 -2.59 2.73 -10.76
CA THR A 74 -1.47 3.59 -10.35
C THR A 74 -1.84 4.32 -9.06
N LEU A 75 -0.89 5.08 -8.52
CA LEU A 75 -1.15 5.92 -7.34
C LEU A 75 -2.25 6.97 -7.61
N ASP A 76 -2.43 7.39 -8.85
CA ASP A 76 -3.50 8.33 -9.21
C ASP A 76 -4.90 7.75 -9.00
N ASP A 77 -5.02 6.44 -8.96
CA ASP A 77 -6.29 5.75 -8.73
C ASP A 77 -6.62 5.60 -7.25
N VAL A 78 -5.69 5.93 -6.36
CA VAL A 78 -5.88 5.74 -4.91
C VAL A 78 -6.88 6.76 -4.38
N VAL A 79 -7.89 6.27 -3.68
CA VAL A 79 -8.94 7.10 -3.08
C VAL A 79 -8.78 7.22 -1.57
N LYS A 80 -8.13 6.26 -0.94
CA LYS A 80 -7.89 6.29 0.51
C LYS A 80 -6.62 5.53 0.87
N THR A 81 -5.90 6.07 1.86
CA THR A 81 -4.81 5.36 2.53
C THR A 81 -5.02 5.35 4.04
N THR A 82 -4.50 4.33 4.69
CA THR A 82 -4.34 4.28 6.14
C THR A 82 -2.86 4.10 6.42
N VAL A 83 -2.33 4.93 7.30
CA VAL A 83 -0.89 4.95 7.63
C VAL A 83 -0.73 4.70 9.11
N TRP A 84 0.17 3.77 9.45
CA TRP A 84 0.61 3.52 10.82
C TRP A 84 2.07 3.92 10.93
N LEU A 85 2.35 4.92 11.80
CA LEU A 85 3.72 5.36 12.12
C LEU A 85 4.11 4.78 13.47
N GLU A 86 5.31 4.22 13.55
CA GLU A 86 5.83 3.74 14.83
C GLU A 86 6.04 4.88 15.82
N ASP A 87 6.49 6.03 15.33
CA ASP A 87 6.83 7.20 16.14
C ASP A 87 6.12 8.44 15.60
N ALA A 88 5.23 9.02 16.40
CA ALA A 88 4.48 10.22 16.03
C ALA A 88 5.39 11.42 15.71
N ARG A 89 6.63 11.45 16.24
CA ARG A 89 7.61 12.52 15.95
C ARG A 89 8.04 12.53 14.49
N ASP A 90 7.83 11.45 13.75
CA ASP A 90 8.17 11.34 12.34
C ASP A 90 7.10 11.92 11.41
N PHE A 91 6.01 12.46 11.95
CA PHE A 91 4.86 12.86 11.16
C PHE A 91 5.20 13.89 10.08
N ASP A 92 5.94 14.95 10.42
CA ASP A 92 6.26 16.02 9.47
C ASP A 92 7.15 15.52 8.33
N GLU A 93 8.18 14.75 8.65
CA GLU A 93 9.10 14.19 7.65
C GLU A 93 8.40 13.17 6.75
N PHE A 94 7.54 12.33 7.34
CA PHE A 94 6.69 11.42 6.59
C PHE A 94 5.80 12.19 5.60
N ASN A 95 5.13 13.24 6.05
CA ASN A 95 4.25 14.03 5.20
C ASN A 95 4.98 14.64 4.01
N ARG A 96 6.22 15.08 4.22
CA ARG A 96 7.02 15.68 3.15
C ARG A 96 7.28 14.68 2.02
N VAL A 97 7.65 13.46 2.35
CA VAL A 97 7.88 12.41 1.36
C VAL A 97 6.57 11.92 0.74
N TYR A 98 5.55 11.74 1.57
CA TYR A 98 4.22 11.32 1.10
C TYR A 98 3.69 12.26 0.03
N ALA A 99 3.87 13.56 0.21
CA ALA A 99 3.41 14.57 -0.75
C ALA A 99 4.07 14.43 -2.12
N GLU A 100 5.29 13.91 -2.19
CA GLU A 100 5.98 13.68 -3.48
C GLU A 100 5.26 12.63 -4.34
N PHE A 101 4.59 11.67 -3.69
CA PHE A 101 3.89 10.57 -4.38
C PHE A 101 2.44 10.94 -4.76
N PHE A 102 1.88 11.97 -4.13
CA PHE A 102 0.53 12.43 -4.40
C PHE A 102 0.54 13.94 -4.67
N PRO A 103 1.15 14.37 -5.80
CA PRO A 103 1.31 15.81 -6.09
C PRO A 103 0.04 16.50 -6.53
N GLY A 104 -0.92 15.76 -7.09
CA GLY A 104 -2.20 16.28 -7.56
C GLY A 104 -3.30 16.18 -6.52
N ASN A 105 -4.42 15.57 -6.91
CA ASN A 105 -5.50 15.25 -5.98
C ASN A 105 -5.01 14.22 -4.98
N LYS A 106 -5.34 14.43 -3.73
CA LYS A 106 -4.84 13.60 -2.64
C LYS A 106 -5.91 12.65 -2.14
N PRO A 107 -5.57 11.38 -1.90
CA PRO A 107 -6.51 10.46 -1.28
C PRO A 107 -6.88 10.94 0.12
N SER A 108 -8.06 10.56 0.59
CA SER A 108 -8.35 10.71 2.01
C SER A 108 -7.40 9.82 2.81
N ARG A 109 -7.07 10.21 4.04
CA ARG A 109 -6.07 9.49 4.81
C ARG A 109 -6.39 9.55 6.31
N SER A 110 -6.14 8.44 6.99
CA SER A 110 -6.00 8.40 8.44
C SER A 110 -4.57 8.01 8.78
N THR A 111 -4.00 8.68 9.77
CA THR A 111 -2.64 8.40 10.24
C THR A 111 -2.67 8.14 11.73
N LEU A 112 -2.13 7.00 12.14
CA LEU A 112 -2.15 6.55 13.54
C LEU A 112 -0.73 6.20 13.98
N GLN A 113 -0.50 6.28 15.28
CA GLN A 113 0.74 5.77 15.87
C GLN A 113 0.51 4.35 16.36
N ALA A 114 1.32 3.41 15.85
CA ALA A 114 1.28 2.03 16.29
C ALA A 114 2.55 1.32 15.87
N LYS A 115 2.98 0.34 16.66
CA LYS A 115 3.99 -0.61 16.23
C LYS A 115 3.33 -1.64 15.33
N ASN A 116 3.89 -1.87 14.15
CA ASN A 116 3.43 -2.97 13.31
C ASN A 116 4.08 -4.29 13.74
N VAL A 117 3.50 -5.39 13.26
CA VAL A 117 3.94 -6.73 13.73
C VAL A 117 5.31 -7.14 13.21
N VAL A 118 5.86 -6.44 12.22
CA VAL A 118 7.19 -6.74 11.67
C VAL A 118 8.25 -5.73 12.09
N GLY A 119 7.90 -4.77 12.95
CA GLY A 119 8.85 -3.84 13.57
C GLY A 119 9.42 -2.80 12.63
N THR A 120 8.68 -2.36 11.61
CA THR A 120 9.10 -1.29 10.72
C THR A 120 8.61 0.07 11.21
N LYS A 121 9.18 1.14 10.66
CA LYS A 121 8.83 2.51 11.05
C LYS A 121 7.48 2.95 10.52
N ILE A 122 6.97 2.28 9.49
CA ILE A 122 5.74 2.69 8.80
C ILE A 122 5.09 1.48 8.14
N GLU A 123 3.76 1.51 8.08
CA GLU A 123 2.95 0.61 7.27
C GLU A 123 1.86 1.42 6.59
N ILE A 124 1.56 1.11 5.33
CA ILE A 124 0.51 1.80 4.55
C ILE A 124 -0.33 0.76 3.82
N GLU A 125 -1.65 0.87 3.97
CA GLU A 125 -2.61 0.20 3.11
C GLU A 125 -3.32 1.23 2.24
N ALA A 126 -3.92 0.79 1.14
CA ALA A 126 -4.57 1.70 0.20
C ALA A 126 -5.83 1.08 -0.40
N ILE A 127 -6.75 1.95 -0.78
CA ILE A 127 -7.92 1.58 -1.59
C ILE A 127 -7.84 2.43 -2.85
N ALA A 128 -7.90 1.78 -4.02
CA ALA A 128 -7.93 2.43 -5.32
C ALA A 128 -9.26 2.16 -6.02
N TYR A 129 -9.60 3.02 -6.98
CA TYR A 129 -10.78 2.82 -7.82
C TYR A 129 -10.40 3.02 -9.27
N LYS A 130 -10.79 2.07 -10.09
CA LYS A 130 -10.63 2.16 -11.54
C LYS A 130 -11.71 1.33 -12.21
N ALA A 131 -12.65 2.01 -12.82
CA ALA A 131 -13.77 1.38 -13.49
C ALA A 131 -13.31 0.58 -14.72
#